data_235a76583555244510671a26d5a9bb90
#
_entry.id   235a76583555244510671a26d5a9bb90
#
_cell.length_a   1.000
_cell.length_b   1.000
_cell.length_c   1.000
_cell.angle_alpha   90.00
_cell.angle_beta   90.00
_cell.angle_gamma   90.00
#
_symmetry.space_group_name_H-M   'P 1'
#
loop_
_entity.id
_entity.type
_entity.pdbx_description
1 polymer ?
#
loop_
_entity_poly.entity_id
_entity_poly.type
_entity_poly.pdbx_seq_one_letter_code
_entity_poly.pdbx_strand_id
1 'polypeptide(L)'
;MVLVFFVVNLLRIDLYDVVKEIKKGRDTMKTIIKRSILDYLKNPVLWIGLIIIVASMYQCLSSYLQIHYIKQNEQITQNDVALEDADVMDGYIPTSDDKERRREWEDTIKETLMDTSKNGFGFSRQEADHVMKEIQNMDVKTASEFLESQYGYYNAIYAYEDLEIHKGTAEEINHYIERKLSEHSFSWYFAKKFTDFAGLHMAFFATVLLSFLFIQDTRKSTYELLHTKPVTAIQYICGKVISGFISMLGVLVILNVIFFMLCLKTSLESGFPVTPIDFCVNSLIYIIPNILMICCVY
;
A
#
# COMPACT_ATOMS: atom_id res chain seq x y z
N MET A 1 -3.08 23.28 0.11
CA MET A 1 -2.70 24.72 0.36
C MET A 1 -3.10 25.18 1.76
N VAL A 2 -4.27 24.83 2.30
CA VAL A 2 -4.70 25.20 3.68
C VAL A 2 -3.84 24.50 4.75
N LEU A 3 -3.47 23.24 4.56
CA LEU A 3 -2.63 22.46 5.51
C LEU A 3 -1.20 23.01 5.64
N VAL A 4 -0.62 23.50 4.55
CA VAL A 4 0.70 24.13 4.55
C VAL A 4 0.66 25.47 5.30
N PHE A 5 -0.44 26.21 5.19
CA PHE A 5 -0.62 27.48 5.91
C PHE A 5 -0.81 27.28 7.43
N PHE A 6 -1.45 26.18 7.81
CA PHE A 6 -1.62 25.81 9.24
C PHE A 6 -0.30 25.37 9.87
N VAL A 7 0.50 24.56 9.15
CA VAL A 7 1.84 24.13 9.60
C VAL A 7 2.80 25.31 9.71
N VAL A 8 2.77 26.27 8.78
CA VAL A 8 3.63 27.47 8.81
C VAL A 8 3.23 28.42 9.95
N ASN A 9 1.94 28.52 10.31
CA ASN A 9 1.53 29.34 11.46
C ASN A 9 1.77 28.66 12.82
N LEU A 10 1.72 27.34 12.90
CA LEU A 10 2.12 26.58 14.11
C LEU A 10 3.65 26.66 14.35
N LEU A 11 4.44 26.78 13.28
CA LEU A 11 5.91 26.98 13.35
C LEU A 11 6.31 28.42 13.66
N ARG A 12 5.37 29.36 13.78
CA ARG A 12 5.62 30.75 14.21
C ARG A 12 5.73 30.94 15.74
N ILE A 13 5.73 29.86 16.51
CA ILE A 13 6.38 29.85 17.82
C ILE A 13 7.86 30.09 17.51
N ASP A 14 8.41 31.21 17.98
CA ASP A 14 9.79 31.60 17.68
C ASP A 14 10.74 30.43 17.90
N LEU A 15 11.14 29.78 16.79
CA LEU A 15 12.05 28.63 16.81
C LEU A 15 13.35 29.00 17.59
N TYR A 16 13.69 30.29 17.64
CA TYR A 16 14.81 30.82 18.36
C TYR A 16 14.64 30.72 19.88
N ASP A 17 13.45 31.04 20.40
CA ASP A 17 13.17 30.92 21.83
C ASP A 17 13.01 29.47 22.27
N VAL A 18 12.42 28.63 21.44
CA VAL A 18 12.37 27.17 21.67
C VAL A 18 13.77 26.56 21.68
N VAL A 19 14.65 26.93 20.74
CA VAL A 19 16.04 26.45 20.69
C VAL A 19 16.87 26.98 21.89
N LYS A 20 16.62 28.19 22.33
CA LYS A 20 17.33 28.80 23.49
C LYS A 20 16.87 28.14 24.80
N GLU A 21 15.58 27.87 24.98
CA GLU A 21 15.04 27.10 26.12
C GLU A 21 15.48 25.65 26.10
N ILE A 22 15.49 25.00 24.93
CA ILE A 22 16.01 23.65 24.73
C ILE A 22 17.50 23.55 25.13
N LYS A 23 18.34 24.56 24.81
CA LYS A 23 19.74 24.59 25.23
C LYS A 23 19.87 24.65 26.74
N LYS A 24 19.06 25.43 27.43
CA LYS A 24 19.10 25.61 28.89
C LYS A 24 18.55 24.40 29.66
N GLY A 25 17.63 23.66 29.08
CA GLY A 25 16.97 22.48 29.69
C GLY A 25 17.36 21.12 29.08
N ARG A 26 18.46 21.04 28.34
CA ARG A 26 18.90 19.85 27.59
C ARG A 26 18.91 18.55 28.44
N ASP A 27 19.38 18.62 29.66
CA ASP A 27 19.50 17.45 30.53
C ASP A 27 18.12 17.02 31.09
N THR A 28 17.26 17.98 31.37
CA THR A 28 15.89 17.73 31.81
C THR A 28 15.06 17.08 30.71
N MET A 29 15.15 17.60 29.48
CA MET A 29 14.45 17.05 28.33
C MET A 29 14.91 15.63 27.98
N LYS A 30 16.21 15.36 27.99
CA LYS A 30 16.75 14.00 27.80
C LYS A 30 16.20 13.00 28.83
N THR A 31 16.06 13.45 30.08
CA THR A 31 15.52 12.64 31.16
C THR A 31 14.04 12.31 30.93
N ILE A 32 13.25 13.30 30.47
CA ILE A 32 11.84 13.11 30.11
C ILE A 32 11.72 12.10 28.96
N ILE A 33 12.48 12.28 27.88
CA ILE A 33 12.46 11.37 26.72
C ILE A 33 12.82 9.94 27.17
N LYS A 34 13.93 9.76 27.88
CA LYS A 34 14.37 8.46 28.35
C LYS A 34 13.32 7.77 29.22
N ARG A 35 12.73 8.51 30.16
CA ARG A 35 11.69 7.97 31.05
C ARG A 35 10.44 7.59 30.28
N SER A 36 9.96 8.46 29.37
CA SER A 36 8.80 8.18 28.55
C SER A 36 8.99 6.97 27.65
N ILE A 37 10.16 6.79 27.03
CA ILE A 37 10.47 5.59 26.24
C ILE A 37 10.44 4.32 27.13
N LEU A 38 11.03 4.38 28.33
CA LEU A 38 11.00 3.26 29.24
C LEU A 38 9.57 2.91 29.71
N ASP A 39 8.75 3.93 29.93
CA ASP A 39 7.35 3.75 30.30
C ASP A 39 6.54 3.12 29.14
N TYR A 40 6.84 3.49 27.88
CA TYR A 40 6.29 2.81 26.71
C TYR A 40 6.69 1.34 26.63
N LEU A 41 7.97 1.04 26.78
CA LEU A 41 8.48 -0.33 26.71
C LEU A 41 7.92 -1.25 27.81
N LYS A 42 7.56 -0.66 28.95
CA LYS A 42 6.90 -1.37 30.06
C LYS A 42 5.38 -1.50 29.88
N ASN A 43 4.79 -0.74 28.96
CA ASN A 43 3.36 -0.74 28.75
C ASN A 43 2.95 -2.01 27.97
N PRO A 44 2.10 -2.87 28.53
CA PRO A 44 1.64 -4.07 27.82
C PRO A 44 0.86 -3.74 26.53
N VAL A 45 0.22 -2.56 26.47
CA VAL A 45 -0.50 -2.11 25.26
C VAL A 45 0.42 -2.02 24.05
N LEU A 46 1.69 -1.60 24.22
CA LEU A 46 2.67 -1.59 23.14
C LEU A 46 2.87 -2.98 22.55
N TRP A 47 3.10 -3.97 23.40
CA TRP A 47 3.41 -5.34 22.96
C TRP A 47 2.20 -6.08 22.40
N ILE A 48 1.04 -5.93 23.05
CA ILE A 48 -0.22 -6.50 22.54
C ILE A 48 -0.57 -5.88 21.18
N GLY A 49 -0.47 -4.56 21.07
CA GLY A 49 -0.71 -3.85 19.83
C GLY A 49 0.27 -4.25 18.72
N LEU A 50 1.55 -4.43 19.04
CA LEU A 50 2.56 -4.91 18.09
C LEU A 50 2.22 -6.32 17.58
N ILE A 51 1.81 -7.23 18.45
CA ILE A 51 1.38 -8.58 18.06
C ILE A 51 0.16 -8.51 17.12
N ILE A 52 -0.83 -7.71 17.47
CA ILE A 52 -2.04 -7.52 16.64
C ILE A 52 -1.67 -6.97 15.26
N ILE A 53 -0.79 -5.97 15.18
CA ILE A 53 -0.34 -5.39 13.92
C ILE A 53 0.38 -6.44 13.08
N VAL A 54 1.34 -7.17 13.66
CA VAL A 54 2.09 -8.21 12.94
C VAL A 54 1.14 -9.27 12.41
N ALA A 55 0.17 -9.74 13.22
CA ALA A 55 -0.80 -10.74 12.79
C ALA A 55 -1.72 -10.23 11.67
N SER A 56 -2.25 -9.01 11.82
CA SER A 56 -3.12 -8.38 10.82
C SER A 56 -2.37 -8.12 9.50
N MET A 57 -1.18 -7.57 9.57
CA MET A 57 -0.34 -7.34 8.38
C MET A 57 0.07 -8.65 7.72
N TYR A 58 0.40 -9.69 8.51
CA TYR A 58 0.70 -11.01 7.96
C TYR A 58 -0.51 -11.56 7.19
N GLN A 59 -1.72 -11.43 7.71
CA GLN A 59 -2.93 -11.85 7.01
C GLN A 59 -3.10 -11.11 5.67
N CYS A 60 -2.85 -9.80 5.64
CA CYS A 60 -2.94 -9.01 4.41
C CYS A 60 -1.83 -9.31 3.40
N LEU A 61 -0.63 -9.69 3.86
CA LEU A 61 0.56 -9.85 3.03
C LEU A 61 0.91 -11.31 2.74
N SER A 62 0.24 -12.27 3.38
CA SER A 62 0.57 -13.70 3.24
C SER A 62 0.44 -14.20 1.81
N SER A 63 -0.52 -13.68 1.05
CA SER A 63 -0.72 -14.04 -0.36
C SER A 63 0.52 -13.69 -1.20
N TYR A 64 1.11 -12.50 -0.99
CA TYR A 64 2.33 -12.08 -1.72
C TYR A 64 3.55 -12.97 -1.42
N LEU A 65 3.55 -13.65 -0.28
CA LEU A 65 4.61 -14.61 0.09
C LEU A 65 4.44 -15.97 -0.59
N GLN A 66 3.35 -16.19 -1.32
CA GLN A 66 3.08 -17.44 -2.05
C GLN A 66 3.50 -17.38 -3.52
N ILE A 67 3.94 -16.22 -4.01
CA ILE A 67 4.43 -16.07 -5.38
C ILE A 67 5.64 -16.97 -5.60
N HIS A 68 5.58 -17.80 -6.63
CA HIS A 68 6.66 -18.71 -7.04
C HIS A 68 6.53 -19.03 -8.53
N TYR A 69 7.57 -19.63 -9.12
CA TYR A 69 7.48 -20.14 -10.49
C TYR A 69 6.57 -21.35 -10.55
N ILE A 70 5.60 -21.33 -11.46
CA ILE A 70 4.63 -22.41 -11.65
C ILE A 70 5.34 -23.61 -12.26
N LYS A 71 5.17 -24.80 -11.65
CA LYS A 71 5.73 -26.05 -12.13
C LYS A 71 4.84 -26.69 -13.20
N GLN A 72 5.43 -27.50 -14.07
CA GLN A 72 4.65 -28.30 -15.02
C GLN A 72 3.63 -29.18 -14.26
N ASN A 73 2.36 -29.10 -14.64
CA ASN A 73 1.22 -29.77 -14.02
C ASN A 73 0.80 -29.25 -12.63
N GLU A 74 1.28 -28.12 -12.20
CA GLU A 74 0.74 -27.45 -11.04
C GLU A 74 -0.63 -26.83 -11.37
N GLN A 75 -1.63 -27.10 -10.52
CA GLN A 75 -2.89 -26.40 -10.63
C GLN A 75 -2.70 -25.00 -10.04
N ILE A 76 -2.98 -23.99 -10.86
CA ILE A 76 -2.96 -22.61 -10.45
C ILE A 76 -4.06 -22.44 -9.40
N THR A 77 -3.66 -22.07 -8.18
CA THR A 77 -4.56 -21.92 -7.05
C THR A 77 -5.14 -20.52 -7.02
N GLN A 78 -6.42 -20.41 -6.61
CA GLN A 78 -7.09 -19.13 -6.39
C GLN A 78 -6.46 -18.40 -5.19
N ASN A 79 -5.50 -17.54 -5.45
CA ASN A 79 -4.95 -16.61 -4.47
C ASN A 79 -4.76 -15.27 -5.18
N ASP A 80 -5.54 -14.29 -4.80
CA ASP A 80 -5.52 -12.90 -5.31
C ASP A 80 -4.15 -12.24 -5.07
N VAL A 81 -3.15 -12.54 -5.87
CA VAL A 81 -1.81 -11.97 -5.73
C VAL A 81 -1.34 -11.40 -7.05
N ALA A 82 -1.32 -10.09 -7.10
CA ALA A 82 -0.84 -9.35 -8.26
C ALA A 82 0.63 -8.94 -8.10
N LEU A 83 1.41 -9.17 -9.15
CA LEU A 83 2.66 -8.46 -9.40
C LEU A 83 2.34 -7.26 -10.28
N GLU A 84 1.88 -6.14 -9.64
CA GLU A 84 1.28 -4.97 -10.26
C GLU A 84 0.01 -5.33 -11.05
N ASP A 85 -0.09 -5.25 -12.30
CA ASP A 85 -1.34 -5.30 -13.08
C ASP A 85 -1.81 -6.72 -13.45
N ALA A 86 -1.40 -7.75 -12.70
CA ALA A 86 -1.79 -9.14 -12.99
C ALA A 86 -1.94 -10.00 -11.75
N ASP A 87 -2.91 -10.87 -11.77
CA ASP A 87 -3.17 -11.88 -10.72
C ASP A 87 -2.47 -13.20 -11.09
N VAL A 88 -1.14 -13.18 -10.95
CA VAL A 88 -0.27 -14.26 -11.45
C VAL A 88 -0.53 -15.62 -10.79
N MET A 89 -0.98 -15.63 -9.53
CA MET A 89 -1.23 -16.91 -8.85
C MET A 89 -2.61 -17.48 -9.19
N ASP A 90 -3.54 -16.67 -9.66
CA ASP A 90 -4.79 -17.13 -10.29
C ASP A 90 -4.60 -17.47 -11.79
N GLY A 91 -3.41 -17.22 -12.31
CA GLY A 91 -3.05 -17.48 -13.68
C GLY A 91 -3.43 -16.39 -14.66
N TYR A 92 -3.76 -15.20 -14.19
CA TYR A 92 -4.07 -14.07 -15.05
C TYR A 92 -2.83 -13.18 -15.22
N ILE A 93 -2.55 -12.81 -16.47
CA ILE A 93 -1.45 -11.93 -16.86
C ILE A 93 -1.97 -10.88 -17.86
N PRO A 94 -1.35 -9.68 -17.92
CA PRO A 94 -1.74 -8.68 -18.89
C PRO A 94 -1.53 -9.15 -20.32
N THR A 95 -2.49 -8.86 -21.17
CA THR A 95 -2.38 -9.08 -22.62
C THR A 95 -1.38 -8.08 -23.18
N SER A 96 -0.28 -8.57 -23.72
CA SER A 96 0.88 -7.77 -24.13
C SER A 96 0.76 -7.14 -25.52
N ASP A 97 -0.17 -7.62 -26.37
CA ASP A 97 -0.35 -7.13 -27.74
C ASP A 97 -1.71 -6.43 -27.92
N ASP A 98 -1.68 -5.10 -27.99
CA ASP A 98 -2.87 -4.27 -28.24
C ASP A 98 -3.58 -4.63 -29.56
N LYS A 99 -2.84 -5.15 -30.56
CA LYS A 99 -3.45 -5.57 -31.82
C LYS A 99 -4.19 -6.90 -31.68
N GLU A 100 -3.65 -7.82 -30.91
CA GLU A 100 -4.29 -9.09 -30.58
C GLU A 100 -5.55 -8.85 -29.76
N ARG A 101 -5.43 -8.04 -28.69
CA ARG A 101 -6.58 -7.61 -27.88
C ARG A 101 -7.66 -6.91 -28.71
N ARG A 102 -7.27 -6.09 -29.67
CA ARG A 102 -8.20 -5.43 -30.59
C ARG A 102 -8.93 -6.44 -31.48
N ARG A 103 -8.23 -7.45 -32.02
CA ARG A 103 -8.84 -8.50 -32.86
C ARG A 103 -9.83 -9.35 -32.05
N GLU A 104 -9.45 -9.81 -30.86
CA GLU A 104 -10.32 -10.58 -29.98
C GLU A 104 -11.57 -9.79 -29.61
N TRP A 105 -11.42 -8.49 -29.33
CA TRP A 105 -12.55 -7.61 -29.10
C TRP A 105 -13.47 -7.51 -30.33
N GLU A 106 -12.93 -7.31 -31.51
CA GLU A 106 -13.69 -7.25 -32.76
C GLU A 106 -14.43 -8.57 -33.02
N ASP A 107 -13.80 -9.71 -32.78
CA ASP A 107 -14.43 -11.02 -32.90
C ASP A 107 -15.56 -11.19 -31.87
N THR A 108 -15.36 -10.80 -30.63
CA THR A 108 -16.40 -10.82 -29.57
C THR A 108 -17.59 -9.94 -29.91
N ILE A 109 -17.35 -8.71 -30.40
CA ILE A 109 -18.40 -7.80 -30.84
C ILE A 109 -19.20 -8.44 -31.99
N LYS A 110 -18.51 -8.98 -32.99
CA LYS A 110 -19.14 -9.63 -34.13
C LYS A 110 -19.98 -10.82 -33.74
N GLU A 111 -19.49 -11.69 -32.86
CA GLU A 111 -20.22 -12.81 -32.32
C GLU A 111 -21.51 -12.37 -31.58
N THR A 112 -21.39 -11.36 -30.74
CA THR A 112 -22.54 -10.79 -30.00
C THR A 112 -23.58 -10.17 -30.94
N LEU A 113 -23.13 -9.47 -31.99
CA LEU A 113 -24.06 -8.94 -33.02
C LEU A 113 -24.82 -10.04 -33.72
N MET A 114 -24.20 -11.16 -33.98
CA MET A 114 -24.84 -12.32 -34.66
C MET A 114 -25.63 -13.24 -33.71
N ASP A 115 -25.39 -13.14 -32.41
CA ASP A 115 -26.08 -13.98 -31.44
C ASP A 115 -27.61 -13.72 -31.45
N THR A 116 -28.40 -14.78 -31.55
CA THR A 116 -29.86 -14.75 -31.53
C THR A 116 -30.46 -14.97 -30.15
N SER A 117 -29.61 -15.11 -29.12
CA SER A 117 -30.04 -15.22 -27.72
C SER A 117 -30.64 -13.92 -27.20
N LYS A 118 -31.17 -13.95 -25.96
CA LYS A 118 -31.73 -12.76 -25.30
C LYS A 118 -30.74 -11.59 -25.17
N ASN A 119 -29.43 -11.88 -25.18
CA ASN A 119 -28.35 -10.90 -24.97
C ASN A 119 -27.68 -10.49 -26.28
N GLY A 120 -28.05 -11.11 -27.40
CA GLY A 120 -27.52 -10.80 -28.72
C GLY A 120 -28.43 -9.91 -29.55
N PHE A 121 -27.95 -9.46 -30.70
CA PHE A 121 -28.68 -8.54 -31.60
C PHE A 121 -29.37 -9.28 -32.75
N GLY A 122 -28.99 -10.54 -33.00
CA GLY A 122 -29.59 -11.37 -34.06
C GLY A 122 -29.33 -10.88 -35.49
N PHE A 123 -28.25 -10.16 -35.73
CA PHE A 123 -27.86 -9.66 -37.03
C PHE A 123 -27.45 -10.79 -37.95
N SER A 124 -27.74 -10.65 -39.24
CA SER A 124 -27.15 -11.53 -40.23
C SER A 124 -25.66 -11.28 -40.34
N ARG A 125 -24.94 -12.28 -40.87
CA ARG A 125 -23.47 -12.11 -41.09
C ARG A 125 -23.11 -10.91 -41.94
N GLN A 126 -23.93 -10.57 -42.92
CA GLN A 126 -23.71 -9.40 -43.80
C GLN A 126 -23.86 -8.07 -43.04
N GLU A 127 -24.86 -7.99 -42.17
CA GLU A 127 -25.09 -6.81 -41.32
C GLU A 127 -23.94 -6.66 -40.29
N ALA A 128 -23.56 -7.75 -39.62
CA ALA A 128 -22.42 -7.73 -38.70
C ALA A 128 -21.12 -7.31 -39.41
N ASP A 129 -20.82 -7.87 -40.59
CA ASP A 129 -19.65 -7.49 -41.39
C ASP A 129 -19.70 -6.01 -41.82
N HIS A 130 -20.88 -5.43 -42.04
CA HIS A 130 -21.01 -4.00 -42.32
C HIS A 130 -20.64 -3.16 -41.09
N VAL A 131 -21.18 -3.48 -39.91
CA VAL A 131 -20.85 -2.81 -38.66
C VAL A 131 -19.35 -2.87 -38.39
N MET A 132 -18.73 -4.04 -38.55
CA MET A 132 -17.29 -4.22 -38.33
C MET A 132 -16.44 -3.37 -39.27
N LYS A 133 -16.87 -3.15 -40.51
CA LYS A 133 -16.17 -2.23 -41.44
C LYS A 133 -16.28 -0.78 -41.03
N GLU A 134 -17.40 -0.36 -40.44
CA GLU A 134 -17.58 1.01 -39.95
C GLU A 134 -16.65 1.34 -38.81
N ILE A 135 -16.44 0.40 -37.87
CA ILE A 135 -15.59 0.61 -36.69
C ILE A 135 -14.12 0.30 -36.94
N GLN A 136 -13.75 -0.31 -38.06
CA GLN A 136 -12.39 -0.81 -38.33
C GLN A 136 -11.28 0.24 -38.16
N ASN A 137 -11.54 1.50 -38.52
CA ASN A 137 -10.58 2.61 -38.46
C ASN A 137 -10.75 3.52 -37.24
N MET A 138 -11.68 3.21 -36.34
CA MET A 138 -11.92 3.97 -35.13
C MET A 138 -11.03 3.42 -33.99
N ASP A 139 -10.65 4.27 -33.05
CA ASP A 139 -10.10 3.80 -31.77
C ASP A 139 -11.20 3.09 -30.96
N VAL A 140 -10.81 2.26 -30.00
CA VAL A 140 -11.77 1.40 -29.25
C VAL A 140 -12.85 2.22 -28.56
N LYS A 141 -12.49 3.37 -28.00
CA LYS A 141 -13.42 4.24 -27.29
C LYS A 141 -14.47 4.82 -28.25
N THR A 142 -14.03 5.40 -29.35
CA THR A 142 -14.92 5.97 -30.39
C THR A 142 -15.78 4.89 -31.04
N ALA A 143 -15.21 3.68 -31.28
CA ALA A 143 -15.95 2.56 -31.80
C ALA A 143 -17.02 2.07 -30.81
N SER A 144 -16.72 2.05 -29.52
CA SER A 144 -17.68 1.69 -28.47
C SER A 144 -18.82 2.70 -28.36
N GLU A 145 -18.51 4.00 -28.38
CA GLU A 145 -19.51 5.08 -28.40
C GLU A 145 -20.39 5.02 -29.66
N PHE A 146 -19.82 4.66 -30.81
CA PHE A 146 -20.55 4.46 -32.06
C PHE A 146 -21.50 3.26 -31.93
N LEU A 147 -21.02 2.11 -31.43
CA LEU A 147 -21.84 0.91 -31.24
C LEU A 147 -22.99 1.16 -30.25
N GLU A 148 -22.74 1.92 -29.20
CA GLU A 148 -23.78 2.33 -28.25
C GLU A 148 -24.83 3.24 -28.91
N SER A 149 -24.39 4.27 -29.59
CA SER A 149 -25.29 5.30 -30.15
C SER A 149 -26.11 4.79 -31.34
N GLN A 150 -25.54 3.95 -32.20
CA GLN A 150 -26.19 3.49 -33.43
C GLN A 150 -26.94 2.17 -33.26
N TYR A 151 -26.42 1.28 -32.41
CA TYR A 151 -26.94 -0.09 -32.30
C TYR A 151 -27.43 -0.43 -30.88
N GLY A 152 -27.21 0.47 -29.88
CA GLY A 152 -27.60 0.21 -28.49
C GLY A 152 -26.71 -0.81 -27.80
N TYR A 153 -25.47 -1.00 -28.24
CA TYR A 153 -24.53 -1.94 -27.66
C TYR A 153 -23.71 -1.26 -26.55
N TYR A 154 -24.27 -1.21 -25.33
CA TYR A 154 -23.70 -0.50 -24.18
C TYR A 154 -22.46 -1.16 -23.56
N ASN A 155 -22.22 -2.43 -23.80
CA ASN A 155 -21.15 -3.19 -23.12
C ASN A 155 -19.86 -3.33 -23.96
N ALA A 156 -19.76 -2.66 -25.11
CA ALA A 156 -18.63 -2.81 -26.02
C ALA A 156 -17.29 -2.42 -25.39
N ILE A 157 -17.25 -1.35 -24.59
CA ILE A 157 -16.03 -0.90 -23.91
C ILE A 157 -15.60 -1.90 -22.82
N TYR A 158 -16.54 -2.42 -22.04
CA TYR A 158 -16.25 -3.38 -20.98
C TYR A 158 -15.70 -4.69 -21.55
N ALA A 159 -16.22 -5.14 -22.70
CA ALA A 159 -15.67 -6.30 -23.40
C ALA A 159 -14.20 -6.11 -23.82
N TYR A 160 -13.74 -4.89 -24.06
CA TYR A 160 -12.33 -4.59 -24.32
C TYR A 160 -11.52 -4.54 -23.02
N GLU A 161 -12.10 -3.98 -21.97
CA GLU A 161 -11.45 -3.93 -20.63
C GLU A 161 -11.28 -5.35 -20.07
N ASP A 162 -12.25 -6.23 -20.26
CA ASP A 162 -12.15 -7.63 -19.83
C ASP A 162 -10.99 -8.39 -20.51
N LEU A 163 -10.51 -7.92 -21.67
CA LEU A 163 -9.35 -8.48 -22.38
C LEU A 163 -8.02 -7.89 -21.94
N GLU A 164 -7.98 -6.98 -20.97
CA GLU A 164 -6.72 -6.43 -20.44
C GLU A 164 -5.87 -7.51 -19.78
N ILE A 165 -6.52 -8.52 -19.21
CA ILE A 165 -5.88 -9.69 -18.62
C ILE A 165 -6.43 -10.95 -19.25
N HIS A 166 -5.60 -11.95 -19.45
CA HIS A 166 -6.00 -13.25 -19.92
C HIS A 166 -5.41 -14.36 -19.05
N LYS A 167 -6.02 -15.53 -19.08
CA LYS A 167 -5.50 -16.70 -18.38
C LYS A 167 -4.33 -17.28 -19.14
N GLY A 168 -3.11 -17.08 -18.61
CA GLY A 168 -1.87 -17.54 -19.22
C GLY A 168 -1.60 -19.03 -18.94
N THR A 169 -0.74 -19.61 -19.75
CA THR A 169 -0.10 -20.89 -19.49
C THR A 169 1.00 -20.75 -18.42
N ALA A 170 1.46 -21.86 -17.85
CA ALA A 170 2.55 -21.84 -16.86
C ALA A 170 3.84 -21.19 -17.42
N GLU A 171 4.13 -21.37 -18.72
CA GLU A 171 5.28 -20.75 -19.37
C GLU A 171 5.12 -19.23 -19.50
N GLU A 172 3.96 -18.76 -19.91
CA GLU A 172 3.66 -17.33 -20.06
C GLU A 172 3.70 -16.61 -18.72
N ILE A 173 3.11 -17.22 -17.68
CA ILE A 173 3.13 -16.68 -16.31
C ILE A 173 4.58 -16.61 -15.79
N ASN A 174 5.35 -17.66 -15.94
CA ASN A 174 6.75 -17.68 -15.50
C ASN A 174 7.59 -16.64 -16.25
N HIS A 175 7.37 -16.49 -17.56
CA HIS A 175 8.02 -15.45 -18.33
C HIS A 175 7.60 -14.04 -17.91
N TYR A 176 6.33 -13.84 -17.55
CA TYR A 176 5.85 -12.58 -16.99
C TYR A 176 6.52 -12.27 -15.65
N ILE A 177 6.61 -13.26 -14.74
CA ILE A 177 7.30 -13.11 -13.45
C ILE A 177 8.78 -12.76 -13.68
N GLU A 178 9.50 -13.46 -14.58
CA GLU A 178 10.89 -13.16 -14.92
C GLU A 178 11.08 -11.74 -15.45
N ARG A 179 10.21 -11.31 -16.36
CA ARG A 179 10.23 -9.95 -16.90
C ARG A 179 10.05 -8.92 -15.79
N LYS A 180 9.07 -9.09 -14.91
CA LYS A 180 8.84 -8.18 -13.77
C LYS A 180 10.03 -8.17 -12.82
N LEU A 181 10.60 -9.33 -12.50
CA LEU A 181 11.76 -9.42 -11.62
C LEU A 181 13.06 -8.90 -12.28
N SER A 182 13.11 -8.76 -13.61
CA SER A 182 14.20 -8.06 -14.31
C SER A 182 14.09 -6.53 -14.21
N GLU A 183 12.88 -6.00 -14.07
CA GLU A 183 12.63 -4.57 -13.87
C GLU A 183 12.93 -4.14 -12.43
N HIS A 184 12.41 -4.90 -11.47
CA HIS A 184 12.57 -4.65 -10.03
C HIS A 184 12.75 -5.95 -9.25
N SER A 185 13.42 -5.89 -8.10
CA SER A 185 13.57 -7.03 -7.20
C SER A 185 12.22 -7.45 -6.59
N PHE A 186 12.08 -8.70 -6.20
CA PHE A 186 10.90 -9.18 -5.47
C PHE A 186 10.66 -8.37 -4.19
N SER A 187 11.73 -8.03 -3.48
CA SER A 187 11.65 -7.18 -2.30
C SER A 187 11.10 -5.78 -2.58
N TRP A 188 11.29 -5.24 -3.78
CA TRP A 188 10.71 -3.95 -4.15
C TRP A 188 9.18 -4.01 -4.24
N TYR A 189 8.64 -5.02 -4.94
CA TYR A 189 7.19 -5.23 -5.04
C TYR A 189 6.57 -5.49 -3.68
N PHE A 190 7.20 -6.38 -2.90
CA PHE A 190 6.73 -6.72 -1.57
C PHE A 190 6.80 -5.52 -0.60
N ALA A 191 7.89 -4.74 -0.62
CA ALA A 191 8.07 -3.57 0.22
C ALA A 191 7.05 -2.45 -0.10
N LYS A 192 6.65 -2.29 -1.35
CA LYS A 192 5.60 -1.35 -1.75
C LYS A 192 4.27 -1.72 -1.08
N LYS A 193 3.85 -2.97 -1.20
CA LYS A 193 2.64 -3.47 -0.52
C LYS A 193 2.75 -3.47 1.00
N PHE A 194 3.90 -3.86 1.54
CA PHE A 194 4.17 -3.73 2.97
C PHE A 194 3.96 -2.30 3.45
N THR A 195 4.43 -1.30 2.70
CA THR A 195 4.33 0.11 3.06
C THR A 195 2.88 0.60 3.07
N ASP A 196 2.05 0.17 2.12
CA ASP A 196 0.64 0.51 2.06
C ASP A 196 -0.10 0.04 3.33
N PHE A 197 0.09 -1.22 3.70
CA PHE A 197 -0.54 -1.78 4.90
C PHE A 197 0.12 -1.26 6.20
N ALA A 198 1.45 -1.14 6.25
CA ALA A 198 2.14 -0.63 7.42
C ALA A 198 1.77 0.82 7.72
N GLY A 199 1.62 1.67 6.70
CA GLY A 199 1.19 3.05 6.86
C GLY A 199 -0.16 3.15 7.57
N LEU A 200 -1.14 2.38 7.14
CA LEU A 200 -2.48 2.34 7.73
C LEU A 200 -2.45 1.82 9.18
N HIS A 201 -1.83 0.66 9.41
CA HIS A 201 -1.77 0.03 10.73
C HIS A 201 -0.99 0.89 11.74
N MET A 202 0.12 1.49 11.30
CA MET A 202 0.93 2.38 12.13
C MET A 202 0.18 3.67 12.49
N ALA A 203 -0.66 4.20 11.60
CA ALA A 203 -1.47 5.38 11.88
C ALA A 203 -2.48 5.10 13.02
N PHE A 204 -3.21 4.00 12.93
CA PHE A 204 -4.13 3.59 14.00
C PHE A 204 -3.41 3.31 15.32
N PHE A 205 -2.30 2.60 15.25
CA PHE A 205 -1.54 2.25 16.44
C PHE A 205 -0.91 3.47 17.12
N ALA A 206 -0.37 4.40 16.34
CA ALA A 206 0.17 5.65 16.86
C ALA A 206 -0.90 6.46 17.60
N THR A 207 -2.11 6.56 17.03
CA THR A 207 -3.24 7.23 17.66
C THR A 207 -3.56 6.63 19.03
N VAL A 208 -3.66 5.30 19.13
CA VAL A 208 -3.93 4.60 20.39
C VAL A 208 -2.79 4.81 21.37
N LEU A 209 -1.55 4.58 20.96
CA LEU A 209 -0.39 4.63 21.85
C LEU A 209 -0.12 6.03 22.38
N LEU A 210 -0.24 7.07 21.54
CA LEU A 210 -0.05 8.46 21.92
C LEU A 210 -1.14 8.93 22.87
N SER A 211 -2.40 8.50 22.69
CA SER A 211 -3.49 8.79 23.62
C SER A 211 -3.17 8.29 25.03
N PHE A 212 -2.59 7.10 25.17
CA PHE A 212 -2.19 6.56 26.48
C PHE A 212 -1.09 7.37 27.18
N LEU A 213 -0.22 8.05 26.42
CA LEU A 213 0.82 8.91 26.98
C LEU A 213 0.26 10.03 27.85
N PHE A 214 -0.77 10.71 27.31
CA PHE A 214 -1.37 11.87 28.00
C PHE A 214 -2.36 11.44 29.08
N ILE A 215 -3.06 10.31 28.90
CA ILE A 215 -3.99 9.77 29.90
C ILE A 215 -3.28 9.45 31.23
N GLN A 216 -2.05 8.95 31.19
CA GLN A 216 -1.29 8.66 32.40
C GLN A 216 -0.98 9.92 33.21
N ASP A 217 -0.79 11.06 32.54
CA ASP A 217 -0.42 12.31 33.17
C ASP A 217 -1.63 13.08 33.74
N THR A 218 -2.86 12.69 33.36
CA THR A 218 -4.09 13.27 33.93
C THR A 218 -4.43 12.70 35.30
N ARG A 219 -3.73 11.65 35.77
CA ARG A 219 -3.90 11.13 37.13
C ARG A 219 -3.47 12.20 38.14
N LYS A 220 -4.30 12.43 39.15
CA LYS A 220 -4.13 13.49 40.15
C LYS A 220 -2.73 13.55 40.77
N SER A 221 -2.15 12.42 41.13
CA SER A 221 -0.80 12.32 41.68
C SER A 221 0.33 12.73 40.70
N THR A 222 0.15 12.45 39.41
CA THR A 222 1.13 12.81 38.39
C THR A 222 1.01 14.29 38.02
N TYR A 223 -0.21 14.82 37.97
CA TYR A 223 -0.48 16.24 37.73
C TYR A 223 0.15 17.13 38.80
N GLU A 224 -0.05 16.82 40.10
CA GLU A 224 0.56 17.56 41.22
C GLU A 224 2.10 17.51 41.16
N LEU A 225 2.69 16.36 40.83
CA LEU A 225 4.14 16.19 40.68
C LEU A 225 4.72 17.02 39.50
N LEU A 226 4.00 17.17 38.40
CA LEU A 226 4.43 17.94 37.23
C LEU A 226 4.50 19.44 37.55
N HIS A 227 3.57 19.96 38.36
CA HIS A 227 3.52 21.38 38.75
C HIS A 227 4.60 21.76 39.79
N THR A 228 5.18 20.78 40.50
CA THR A 228 6.24 21.03 41.48
C THR A 228 7.64 20.96 40.86
N LYS A 229 7.81 20.52 39.61
CA LYS A 229 9.09 20.40 38.95
C LYS A 229 9.42 21.65 38.11
N PRO A 230 10.68 22.09 38.06
CA PRO A 230 11.09 23.20 37.22
C PRO A 230 11.23 22.80 35.73
N VAL A 231 10.10 22.34 35.14
CA VAL A 231 10.00 21.92 33.74
C VAL A 231 9.02 22.85 33.05
N THR A 232 9.45 23.45 31.94
CA THR A 232 8.52 24.27 31.14
C THR A 232 7.54 23.39 30.38
N ALA A 233 6.31 23.90 30.10
CA ALA A 233 5.30 23.20 29.32
C ALA A 233 5.84 22.75 27.95
N ILE A 234 6.63 23.61 27.30
CA ILE A 234 7.23 23.33 26.00
C ILE A 234 8.20 22.13 26.10
N GLN A 235 9.08 22.12 27.08
CA GLN A 235 10.03 21.01 27.29
C GLN A 235 9.29 19.69 27.53
N TYR A 236 8.21 19.74 28.28
CA TYR A 236 7.40 18.59 28.58
C TYR A 236 6.70 18.04 27.32
N ILE A 237 5.98 18.89 26.59
CA ILE A 237 5.25 18.50 25.38
C ILE A 237 6.22 18.00 24.31
N CYS A 238 7.28 18.76 23.99
CA CYS A 238 8.30 18.33 23.02
C CYS A 238 8.97 17.01 23.42
N GLY A 239 9.28 16.85 24.72
CA GLY A 239 9.85 15.59 25.23
C GLY A 239 8.92 14.39 25.01
N LYS A 240 7.60 14.56 25.21
CA LYS A 240 6.59 13.52 24.97
C LYS A 240 6.43 13.21 23.47
N VAL A 241 6.30 14.23 22.62
CA VAL A 241 6.20 14.07 21.16
C VAL A 241 7.43 13.33 20.60
N ILE A 242 8.64 13.75 20.99
CA ILE A 242 9.87 13.10 20.54
C ILE A 242 9.94 11.65 21.03
N SER A 243 9.56 11.38 22.28
CA SER A 243 9.57 10.01 22.80
C SER A 243 8.55 9.11 22.09
N GLY A 244 7.36 9.65 21.76
CA GLY A 244 6.35 8.97 20.97
C GLY A 244 6.88 8.62 19.57
N PHE A 245 7.47 9.60 18.90
CA PHE A 245 8.07 9.41 17.58
C PHE A 245 9.19 8.34 17.58
N ILE A 246 10.12 8.40 18.55
CA ILE A 246 11.18 7.40 18.67
C ILE A 246 10.60 6.00 18.93
N SER A 247 9.57 5.89 19.77
CA SER A 247 8.93 4.61 20.05
C SER A 247 8.25 4.04 18.81
N MET A 248 7.58 4.88 18.03
CA MET A 248 6.96 4.48 16.75
C MET A 248 8.01 4.07 15.70
N LEU A 249 9.14 4.77 15.63
CA LEU A 249 10.27 4.35 14.79
C LEU A 249 10.79 2.97 15.21
N GLY A 250 10.89 2.72 16.52
CA GLY A 250 11.27 1.40 17.04
C GLY A 250 10.31 0.29 16.59
N VAL A 251 9.01 0.53 16.67
CA VAL A 251 7.99 -0.41 16.15
C VAL A 251 8.15 -0.62 14.65
N LEU A 252 8.34 0.45 13.87
CA LEU A 252 8.55 0.37 12.43
C LEU A 252 9.79 -0.46 12.07
N VAL A 253 10.88 -0.29 12.78
CA VAL A 253 12.10 -1.10 12.58
C VAL A 253 11.82 -2.59 12.84
N ILE A 254 11.09 -2.91 13.91
CA ILE A 254 10.71 -4.30 14.21
C ILE A 254 9.85 -4.89 13.08
N LEU A 255 8.85 -4.15 12.58
CA LEU A 255 8.01 -4.58 11.47
C LEU A 255 8.84 -4.79 10.20
N ASN A 256 9.71 -3.84 9.83
CA ASN A 256 10.62 -4.00 8.68
C ASN A 256 11.46 -5.26 8.79
N VAL A 257 12.06 -5.55 9.95
CA VAL A 257 12.88 -6.75 10.15
C VAL A 257 12.04 -8.02 9.99
N ILE A 258 10.86 -8.10 10.63
CA ILE A 258 10.00 -9.27 10.57
C ILE A 258 9.58 -9.55 9.10
N PHE A 259 9.03 -8.55 8.42
CA PHE A 259 8.51 -8.74 7.06
C PHE A 259 9.62 -8.89 6.02
N PHE A 260 10.78 -8.26 6.23
CA PHE A 260 11.96 -8.53 5.40
C PHE A 260 12.43 -9.99 5.54
N MET A 261 12.44 -10.56 6.75
CA MET A 261 12.81 -11.96 6.96
C MET A 261 11.82 -12.92 6.30
N LEU A 262 10.51 -12.60 6.32
CA LEU A 262 9.50 -13.37 5.59
C LEU A 262 9.71 -13.28 4.07
N CYS A 263 9.93 -12.08 3.55
CA CYS A 263 10.25 -11.85 2.14
C CYS A 263 11.52 -12.62 1.72
N LEU A 264 12.56 -12.58 2.53
CA LEU A 264 13.81 -13.30 2.29
C LEU A 264 13.60 -14.82 2.26
N LYS A 265 12.76 -15.36 3.13
CA LYS A 265 12.40 -16.78 3.14
C LYS A 265 11.77 -17.18 1.79
N THR A 266 10.74 -16.47 1.35
CA THR A 266 10.09 -16.73 0.04
C THR A 266 11.08 -16.61 -1.12
N SER A 267 11.94 -15.60 -1.09
CA SER A 267 12.99 -15.40 -2.08
C SER A 267 13.95 -16.59 -2.15
N LEU A 268 14.39 -17.12 -1.03
CA LEU A 268 15.29 -18.28 -0.99
C LEU A 268 14.62 -19.55 -1.53
N GLU A 269 13.31 -19.71 -1.28
CA GLU A 269 12.52 -20.85 -1.77
C GLU A 269 12.26 -20.77 -3.28
N SER A 270 12.05 -19.56 -3.82
CA SER A 270 11.68 -19.32 -5.22
C SER A 270 12.84 -18.86 -6.12
N GLY A 271 14.00 -18.53 -5.55
CA GLY A 271 15.16 -18.03 -6.28
C GLY A 271 15.03 -16.56 -6.75
N PHE A 272 14.16 -15.77 -6.10
CA PHE A 272 13.91 -14.38 -6.50
C PHE A 272 14.99 -13.41 -5.98
N PRO A 273 15.31 -12.33 -6.72
CA PRO A 273 16.25 -11.31 -6.26
C PRO A 273 15.67 -10.48 -5.11
N VAL A 274 16.49 -10.24 -4.07
CA VAL A 274 16.11 -9.42 -2.90
C VAL A 274 17.16 -8.36 -2.63
N THR A 275 16.68 -7.14 -2.35
CA THR A 275 17.50 -5.99 -2.00
C THR A 275 17.01 -5.39 -0.66
N PRO A 276 17.79 -5.49 0.44
CA PRO A 276 17.33 -5.03 1.76
C PRO A 276 16.98 -3.54 1.81
N ILE A 277 17.57 -2.72 0.94
CA ILE A 277 17.37 -1.28 0.90
C ILE A 277 15.93 -0.90 0.53
N ASP A 278 15.21 -1.77 -0.19
CA ASP A 278 13.84 -1.50 -0.66
C ASP A 278 12.88 -1.19 0.50
N PHE A 279 12.96 -1.98 1.58
CA PHE A 279 12.17 -1.74 2.79
C PHE A 279 12.52 -0.44 3.48
N CYS A 280 13.83 -0.13 3.59
CA CYS A 280 14.28 1.10 4.23
C CYS A 280 13.82 2.33 3.46
N VAL A 281 13.98 2.33 2.14
CA VAL A 281 13.63 3.48 1.27
C VAL A 281 12.11 3.71 1.29
N ASN A 282 11.30 2.66 1.10
CA ASN A 282 9.85 2.79 1.11
C ASN A 282 9.33 3.26 2.47
N SER A 283 9.84 2.69 3.59
CA SER A 283 9.47 3.12 4.94
C SER A 283 9.83 4.58 5.20
N LEU A 284 11.00 5.04 4.73
CA LEU A 284 11.45 6.41 4.91
C LEU A 284 10.59 7.41 4.15
N ILE A 285 10.17 7.07 2.94
CA ILE A 285 9.41 7.97 2.06
C ILE A 285 7.94 8.02 2.47
N TYR A 286 7.32 6.88 2.79
CA TYR A 286 5.87 6.79 2.91
C TYR A 286 5.36 6.68 4.36
N ILE A 287 6.11 6.02 5.26
CA ILE A 287 5.63 5.75 6.62
C ILE A 287 6.12 6.82 7.61
N ILE A 288 7.39 7.20 7.56
CA ILE A 288 7.97 8.14 8.52
C ILE A 288 7.27 9.51 8.51
N PRO A 289 6.96 10.13 7.35
CA PRO A 289 6.23 11.39 7.33
C PRO A 289 4.84 11.29 7.99
N ASN A 290 4.13 10.18 7.79
CA ASN A 290 2.82 9.96 8.41
C ASN A 290 2.93 9.84 9.93
N ILE A 291 3.91 9.10 10.45
CA ILE A 291 4.17 9.00 11.90
C ILE A 291 4.49 10.38 12.48
N LEU A 292 5.34 11.16 11.79
CA LEU A 292 5.70 12.50 12.24
C LEU A 292 4.49 13.42 12.31
N MET A 293 3.63 13.40 11.29
CA MET A 293 2.39 14.19 11.27
C MET A 293 1.47 13.82 12.43
N ILE A 294 1.28 12.53 12.70
CA ILE A 294 0.45 12.08 13.82
C ILE A 294 1.03 12.55 15.15
N CYS A 295 2.35 12.42 15.34
CA CYS A 295 3.00 12.88 16.57
C CYS A 295 2.91 14.39 16.78
N CYS A 296 2.77 15.19 15.71
CA CYS A 296 2.60 16.64 15.79
C CYS A 296 1.13 17.05 16.07
N VAL A 297 0.17 16.22 15.72
CA VAL A 297 -1.27 16.51 15.92
C VAL A 297 -1.72 16.17 17.35
N TYR A 298 -1.15 15.14 17.96
CA TYR A 298 -1.42 14.70 19.32
C TYR A 298 -0.48 15.38 20.34
#